data_5935297326a3bcbd192fa99b4287a002
#
_entry.id   5935297326a3bcbd192fa99b4287a002
#
_cell.length_a   1.000
_cell.length_b   1.000
_cell.length_c   1.000
_cell.angle_alpha   90.00
_cell.angle_beta   90.00
_cell.angle_gamma   90.00
#
_symmetry.space_group_name_H-M   'P 1'
#
loop_
_entity.id
_entity.type
_entity.pdbx_description
1 polymer ?
#
loop_
_entity_poly.entity_id
_entity_poly.type
_entity_poly.pdbx_seq_one_letter_code
_entity_poly.pdbx_strand_id
1 'polypeptide(L)'
;MRLDAEVSFDLKELFGVDKPAVAMAHLPPMPGTPLYDETAGPAAIVESVARDVEHLVGAGFDAILFCNEGDRPYQLQASLEGVAMMARVVAEVAPSDRPFGVDYLWDPQAALAVAAVTGASFIREVATGAYESDMGLWAPDAGKLLRYRRELDAEHVAVFMNITPEFASTVGTRDIATTARSVRVSSLADAILVSGPMAGAEPSVDAVREAKRGCGDETPVFANTGVKSSNVKDFLAVADGAVVGSDLKVDGGTWNPVDPERASRFMTEVRAVRESL
;
A
#
# COMPACT_ATOMS: atom_id res chain seq x y z
N MET A 1 -12.31 -1.95 -35.20
CA MET A 1 -11.45 -1.27 -34.22
C MET A 1 -11.52 -2.14 -32.96
N ARG A 2 -10.49 -2.92 -32.70
CA ARG A 2 -10.47 -3.87 -31.57
C ARG A 2 -10.38 -3.08 -30.28
N LEU A 3 -11.35 -3.29 -29.38
CA LEU A 3 -11.35 -2.77 -28.00
C LEU A 3 -10.55 -3.69 -27.04
N ASP A 4 -9.70 -4.54 -27.60
CA ASP A 4 -9.07 -5.67 -26.90
C ASP A 4 -7.57 -5.44 -26.67
N ALA A 5 -7.22 -4.28 -26.13
CA ALA A 5 -5.92 -4.11 -25.49
C ALA A 5 -6.17 -3.57 -24.08
N GLU A 6 -6.82 -4.38 -23.25
CA GLU A 6 -6.62 -4.31 -21.80
C GLU A 6 -5.15 -4.69 -21.59
N VAL A 7 -4.32 -3.70 -21.29
CA VAL A 7 -2.99 -3.98 -20.71
C VAL A 7 -3.27 -4.59 -19.36
N SER A 8 -3.33 -5.92 -19.30
CA SER A 8 -3.47 -6.61 -18.02
C SER A 8 -2.20 -6.37 -17.23
N PHE A 9 -2.33 -5.78 -16.06
CA PHE A 9 -1.23 -5.62 -15.12
C PHE A 9 -0.69 -7.00 -14.72
N ASP A 10 0.61 -7.23 -14.97
CA ASP A 10 1.26 -8.49 -14.65
C ASP A 10 2.11 -8.34 -13.37
N LEU A 11 1.66 -9.03 -12.30
CA LEU A 11 2.39 -9.07 -11.03
C LEU A 11 3.82 -9.59 -11.19
N LYS A 12 4.01 -10.59 -12.03
CA LYS A 12 5.32 -11.21 -12.21
C LYS A 12 6.28 -10.30 -12.97
N GLU A 13 5.77 -9.50 -13.89
CA GLU A 13 6.56 -8.46 -14.55
C GLU A 13 7.03 -7.40 -13.54
N LEU A 14 6.14 -6.98 -12.63
CA LEU A 14 6.49 -5.96 -11.63
C LEU A 14 7.40 -6.49 -10.52
N PHE A 15 7.07 -7.63 -9.92
CA PHE A 15 7.73 -8.10 -8.69
C PHE A 15 8.76 -9.22 -8.93
N GLY A 16 8.80 -9.81 -10.11
CA GLY A 16 9.70 -10.93 -10.46
C GLY A 16 9.34 -12.27 -9.82
N VAL A 17 8.31 -12.32 -8.99
CA VAL A 17 7.91 -13.51 -8.21
C VAL A 17 6.39 -13.68 -8.19
N ASP A 18 5.96 -14.92 -7.92
CA ASP A 18 4.56 -15.19 -7.55
C ASP A 18 4.34 -14.90 -6.07
N LYS A 19 3.12 -14.45 -5.70
CA LYS A 19 2.75 -14.13 -4.32
C LYS A 19 3.70 -13.11 -3.64
N PRO A 20 3.91 -11.90 -4.22
CA PRO A 20 4.83 -10.92 -3.65
C PRO A 20 4.46 -10.49 -2.24
N ALA A 21 5.48 -10.27 -1.42
CA ALA A 21 5.39 -9.69 -0.10
C ALA A 21 5.93 -8.25 -0.13
N VAL A 22 5.06 -7.28 0.09
CA VAL A 22 5.37 -5.86 0.12
C VAL A 22 5.50 -5.38 1.56
N ALA A 23 6.65 -4.81 1.93
CA ALA A 23 6.88 -4.29 3.27
C ALA A 23 6.58 -2.80 3.36
N MET A 24 5.88 -2.38 4.42
CA MET A 24 5.64 -0.98 4.71
C MET A 24 6.85 -0.31 5.37
N ALA A 25 7.37 0.73 4.74
CA ALA A 25 8.32 1.68 5.34
C ALA A 25 7.52 2.92 5.81
N HIS A 26 7.21 2.96 7.11
CA HIS A 26 6.44 4.04 7.70
C HIS A 26 7.33 5.25 8.00
N LEU A 27 6.94 6.41 7.48
CA LEU A 27 7.60 7.66 7.83
C LEU A 27 7.19 8.10 9.24
N PRO A 28 8.14 8.60 10.06
CA PRO A 28 7.82 9.37 11.27
C PRO A 28 6.97 10.60 10.94
N PRO A 29 6.34 11.25 11.96
CA PRO A 29 5.58 12.48 11.75
C PRO A 29 6.39 13.53 10.98
N MET A 30 5.83 14.04 9.88
CA MET A 30 6.49 14.99 8.98
C MET A 30 6.26 16.45 9.42
N PRO A 31 7.07 17.42 8.94
CA PRO A 31 6.89 18.84 9.23
C PRO A 31 5.44 19.30 9.00
N GLY A 32 4.92 20.10 9.92
CA GLY A 32 3.55 20.60 9.89
C GLY A 32 2.52 19.70 10.62
N THR A 33 2.90 18.49 10.99
CA THR A 33 2.01 17.59 11.75
C THR A 33 2.14 17.82 13.28
N PRO A 34 1.09 17.54 14.08
CA PRO A 34 1.10 17.78 15.53
C PRO A 34 2.16 16.98 16.30
N LEU A 35 2.62 15.85 15.75
CA LEU A 35 3.57 14.94 16.40
C LEU A 35 5.00 15.10 15.85
N TYR A 36 5.25 16.08 14.98
CA TYR A 36 6.56 16.32 14.40
C TYR A 36 7.60 16.74 15.47
N ASP A 37 8.76 16.12 15.46
CA ASP A 37 9.88 16.49 16.31
C ASP A 37 10.74 17.57 15.62
N GLU A 38 10.48 18.83 15.95
CA GLU A 38 11.21 19.98 15.41
C GLU A 38 12.70 19.97 15.81
N THR A 39 13.04 19.36 16.95
CA THR A 39 14.43 19.30 17.44
C THR A 39 15.26 18.30 16.63
N ALA A 40 14.68 17.15 16.31
CA ALA A 40 15.34 16.15 15.47
C ALA A 40 15.42 16.60 14.00
N GLY A 41 14.40 17.29 13.52
CA GLY A 41 14.34 17.89 12.20
C GLY A 41 14.19 16.90 11.04
N PRO A 42 14.14 17.41 9.79
CA PRO A 42 13.87 16.59 8.60
C PRO A 42 14.91 15.51 8.30
N ALA A 43 16.18 15.73 8.68
CA ALA A 43 17.25 14.74 8.45
C ALA A 43 17.03 13.46 9.25
N ALA A 44 16.54 13.58 10.48
CA ALA A 44 16.24 12.42 11.32
C ALA A 44 15.13 11.54 10.75
N ILE A 45 14.17 12.10 10.01
CA ILE A 45 13.15 11.34 9.29
C ILE A 45 13.81 10.46 8.22
N VAL A 46 14.68 11.06 7.38
CA VAL A 46 15.42 10.34 6.34
C VAL A 46 16.25 9.21 6.94
N GLU A 47 17.02 9.48 7.98
CA GLU A 47 17.86 8.49 8.66
C GLU A 47 17.04 7.34 9.28
N SER A 48 15.88 7.67 9.85
CA SER A 48 14.97 6.65 10.43
C SER A 48 14.43 5.71 9.35
N VAL A 49 13.93 6.28 8.26
CA VAL A 49 13.37 5.49 7.15
C VAL A 49 14.46 4.71 6.43
N ALA A 50 15.67 5.27 6.27
CA ALA A 50 16.80 4.58 5.67
C ALA A 50 17.15 3.28 6.44
N ARG A 51 17.21 3.34 7.78
CA ARG A 51 17.43 2.13 8.61
C ARG A 51 16.34 1.11 8.46
N ASP A 52 15.08 1.54 8.45
CA ASP A 52 13.93 0.63 8.25
C ASP A 52 14.03 -0.05 6.87
N VAL A 53 14.32 0.71 5.81
CA VAL A 53 14.49 0.18 4.45
C VAL A 53 15.65 -0.82 4.37
N GLU A 54 16.79 -0.52 5.00
CA GLU A 54 17.94 -1.44 5.07
C GLU A 54 17.55 -2.80 5.68
N HIS A 55 16.82 -2.79 6.80
CA HIS A 55 16.34 -4.01 7.46
C HIS A 55 15.36 -4.79 6.59
N LEU A 56 14.43 -4.11 5.90
CA LEU A 56 13.44 -4.73 5.03
C LEU A 56 14.09 -5.34 3.77
N VAL A 57 15.01 -4.61 3.15
CA VAL A 57 15.81 -5.09 2.02
C VAL A 57 16.65 -6.29 2.43
N GLY A 58 17.33 -6.23 3.57
CA GLY A 58 18.12 -7.32 4.13
C GLY A 58 17.31 -8.58 4.47
N ALA A 59 16.05 -8.45 4.84
CA ALA A 59 15.14 -9.58 5.06
C ALA A 59 14.67 -10.25 3.76
N GLY A 60 14.79 -9.55 2.62
CA GLY A 60 14.48 -10.07 1.29
C GLY A 60 13.02 -9.85 0.87
N PHE A 61 12.38 -8.77 1.29
CA PHE A 61 11.07 -8.37 0.77
C PHE A 61 11.14 -8.07 -0.73
N ASP A 62 10.07 -8.36 -1.44
CA ASP A 62 10.02 -8.20 -2.91
C ASP A 62 9.83 -6.73 -3.33
N ALA A 63 9.18 -5.94 -2.48
CA ALA A 63 9.01 -4.51 -2.68
C ALA A 63 8.89 -3.74 -1.35
N ILE A 64 9.16 -2.44 -1.41
CA ILE A 64 8.98 -1.51 -0.29
C ILE A 64 7.85 -0.53 -0.62
N LEU A 65 6.97 -0.26 0.33
CA LEU A 65 5.89 0.72 0.20
C LEU A 65 6.06 1.81 1.27
N PHE A 66 6.38 3.01 0.82
CA PHE A 66 6.55 4.18 1.69
C PHE A 66 5.18 4.76 2.07
N CYS A 67 4.97 5.03 3.34
CA CYS A 67 3.69 5.54 3.84
C CYS A 67 3.89 6.59 4.94
N ASN A 68 3.12 7.67 4.90
CA ASN A 68 3.12 8.73 5.91
C ASN A 68 2.34 8.35 7.19
N GLU A 69 2.47 7.12 7.65
CA GLU A 69 1.74 6.54 8.78
C GLU A 69 1.90 7.34 10.10
N GLY A 70 2.98 8.12 10.24
CA GLY A 70 3.22 8.97 11.41
C GLY A 70 2.36 10.23 11.50
N ASP A 71 1.75 10.67 10.41
CA ASP A 71 1.08 11.98 10.27
C ASP A 71 -0.30 12.05 10.92
N ARG A 72 -0.41 11.57 12.16
CA ARG A 72 -1.70 11.61 12.90
C ARG A 72 -1.94 12.97 13.57
N PRO A 73 -3.22 13.45 13.58
CA PRO A 73 -4.40 12.91 12.88
C PRO A 73 -4.31 13.07 11.36
N TYR A 74 -4.81 12.06 10.64
CA TYR A 74 -4.76 12.05 9.18
C TYR A 74 -5.66 13.12 8.54
N GLN A 75 -5.33 13.48 7.30
CA GLN A 75 -6.07 14.43 6.48
C GLN A 75 -6.41 13.84 5.12
N LEU A 76 -7.52 14.27 4.52
CA LEU A 76 -7.92 13.85 3.17
C LEU A 76 -7.20 14.61 2.05
N GLN A 77 -6.41 15.62 2.41
CA GLN A 77 -5.61 16.40 1.47
C GLN A 77 -4.22 16.61 2.04
N ALA A 78 -3.21 16.24 1.25
CA ALA A 78 -1.82 16.40 1.60
C ALA A 78 -1.42 17.87 1.73
N SER A 79 -0.58 18.19 2.70
CA SER A 79 0.07 19.49 2.80
C SER A 79 1.26 19.59 1.85
N LEU A 80 1.63 20.80 1.43
CA LEU A 80 2.77 21.00 0.53
C LEU A 80 4.09 20.55 1.15
N GLU A 81 4.30 20.83 2.44
CA GLU A 81 5.47 20.41 3.19
C GLU A 81 5.54 18.90 3.37
N GLY A 82 4.40 18.22 3.56
CA GLY A 82 4.31 16.78 3.65
C GLY A 82 4.67 16.10 2.32
N VAL A 83 4.12 16.57 1.20
CA VAL A 83 4.47 16.07 -0.14
C VAL A 83 5.96 16.27 -0.44
N ALA A 84 6.49 17.48 -0.14
CA ALA A 84 7.90 17.77 -0.35
C ALA A 84 8.82 16.89 0.50
N MET A 85 8.44 16.66 1.78
CA MET A 85 9.23 15.81 2.68
C MET A 85 9.18 14.35 2.24
N MET A 86 8.01 13.83 1.88
CA MET A 86 7.87 12.45 1.41
C MET A 86 8.65 12.23 0.11
N ALA A 87 8.55 13.14 -0.86
CA ALA A 87 9.33 13.05 -2.10
C ALA A 87 10.84 13.03 -1.83
N ARG A 88 11.32 13.86 -0.88
CA ARG A 88 12.71 13.86 -0.44
C ARG A 88 13.11 12.51 0.16
N VAL A 89 12.35 12.00 1.13
CA VAL A 89 12.63 10.70 1.78
C VAL A 89 12.73 9.60 0.73
N VAL A 90 11.69 9.45 -0.10
CA VAL A 90 11.64 8.40 -1.11
C VAL A 90 12.82 8.50 -2.08
N ALA A 91 13.13 9.70 -2.58
CA ALA A 91 14.26 9.91 -3.49
C ALA A 91 15.64 9.58 -2.88
N GLU A 92 15.81 9.81 -1.57
CA GLU A 92 17.08 9.55 -0.90
C GLU A 92 17.27 8.08 -0.46
N VAL A 93 16.16 7.35 -0.16
CA VAL A 93 16.27 6.03 0.51
C VAL A 93 15.64 4.87 -0.24
N ALA A 94 14.94 5.11 -1.36
CA ALA A 94 14.32 4.02 -2.11
C ALA A 94 15.36 3.02 -2.64
N PRO A 95 15.08 1.70 -2.56
CA PRO A 95 16.00 0.69 -3.08
C PRO A 95 16.08 0.78 -4.61
N SER A 96 17.26 0.51 -5.17
CA SER A 96 17.50 0.51 -6.62
C SER A 96 17.41 -0.89 -7.26
N ASP A 97 17.31 -1.95 -6.45
CA ASP A 97 17.38 -3.35 -6.87
C ASP A 97 16.03 -4.06 -6.87
N ARG A 98 14.97 -3.37 -6.48
CA ARG A 98 13.60 -3.90 -6.39
C ARG A 98 12.56 -2.79 -6.57
N PRO A 99 11.31 -3.12 -6.95
CA PRO A 99 10.25 -2.13 -7.04
C PRO A 99 9.93 -1.51 -5.68
N PHE A 100 9.48 -0.27 -5.71
CA PHE A 100 8.93 0.40 -4.54
C PHE A 100 7.66 1.18 -4.93
N GLY A 101 6.82 1.42 -3.94
CA GLY A 101 5.57 2.17 -4.08
C GLY A 101 5.45 3.30 -3.08
N VAL A 102 4.41 4.11 -3.28
CA VAL A 102 4.06 5.26 -2.43
C VAL A 102 2.60 5.15 -2.00
N ASP A 103 2.35 5.47 -0.75
CA ASP A 103 1.05 5.56 -0.11
C ASP A 103 1.00 6.85 0.71
N TYR A 104 0.26 7.86 0.24
CA TYR A 104 0.08 9.09 0.99
C TYR A 104 -1.33 9.14 1.56
N LEU A 105 -1.48 8.69 2.80
CA LEU A 105 -2.76 8.61 3.51
C LEU A 105 -3.37 10.01 3.72
N TRP A 106 -4.48 10.39 3.14
CA TRP A 106 -5.43 9.69 2.28
C TRP A 106 -5.60 10.47 0.97
N ASP A 107 -4.51 10.88 0.34
CA ASP A 107 -4.53 11.70 -0.88
C ASP A 107 -3.87 10.97 -2.05
N PRO A 108 -4.66 10.24 -2.87
CA PRO A 108 -4.13 9.49 -3.99
C PRO A 108 -3.44 10.34 -5.06
N GLN A 109 -3.77 11.64 -5.17
CA GLN A 109 -3.07 12.54 -6.09
C GLN A 109 -1.68 12.90 -5.57
N ALA A 110 -1.53 13.10 -4.26
CA ALA A 110 -0.23 13.31 -3.64
C ALA A 110 0.67 12.08 -3.77
N ALA A 111 0.13 10.88 -3.50
CA ALA A 111 0.86 9.63 -3.70
C ALA A 111 1.35 9.47 -5.14
N LEU A 112 0.48 9.73 -6.11
CA LEU A 112 0.83 9.64 -7.53
C LEU A 112 1.87 10.69 -7.96
N ALA A 113 1.76 11.93 -7.45
CA ALA A 113 2.74 12.98 -7.72
C ALA A 113 4.13 12.61 -7.19
N VAL A 114 4.20 12.09 -5.95
CA VAL A 114 5.46 11.61 -5.38
C VAL A 114 5.99 10.42 -6.18
N ALA A 115 5.14 9.45 -6.53
CA ALA A 115 5.53 8.29 -7.33
C ALA A 115 6.13 8.69 -8.68
N ALA A 116 5.49 9.60 -9.39
CA ALA A 116 5.92 10.06 -10.72
C ALA A 116 7.32 10.72 -10.69
N VAL A 117 7.65 11.50 -9.63
CA VAL A 117 8.93 12.21 -9.56
C VAL A 117 10.05 11.38 -8.92
N THR A 118 9.72 10.29 -8.22
CA THR A 118 10.71 9.43 -7.54
C THR A 118 11.01 8.13 -8.28
N GLY A 119 10.22 7.81 -9.32
CA GLY A 119 10.36 6.56 -10.07
C GLY A 119 9.72 5.35 -9.38
N ALA A 120 8.75 5.56 -8.48
CA ALA A 120 7.98 4.48 -7.89
C ALA A 120 7.20 3.70 -8.96
N SER A 121 7.07 2.39 -8.76
CA SER A 121 6.40 1.50 -9.72
C SER A 121 4.90 1.38 -9.47
N PHE A 122 4.43 1.72 -8.28
CA PHE A 122 3.01 1.65 -7.92
C PHE A 122 2.66 2.61 -6.80
N ILE A 123 1.36 2.91 -6.68
CA ILE A 123 0.77 3.53 -5.49
C ILE A 123 -0.24 2.57 -4.87
N ARG A 124 -0.44 2.67 -3.55
CA ARG A 124 -1.51 1.99 -2.83
C ARG A 124 -2.42 3.06 -2.24
N GLU A 125 -3.69 3.06 -2.64
CA GLU A 125 -4.59 4.14 -2.24
C GLU A 125 -6.05 3.70 -2.15
N VAL A 126 -6.84 4.48 -1.43
CA VAL A 126 -8.30 4.44 -1.56
C VAL A 126 -8.70 5.46 -2.63
N ALA A 127 -9.00 4.98 -3.83
CA ALA A 127 -9.24 5.84 -4.98
C ALA A 127 -10.71 5.89 -5.43
N THR A 128 -11.59 5.10 -4.83
CA THR A 128 -13.01 5.03 -5.21
C THR A 128 -13.89 4.60 -4.03
N GLY A 129 -15.18 4.89 -4.10
CA GLY A 129 -16.15 4.56 -3.05
C GLY A 129 -16.68 5.81 -2.34
N ALA A 130 -17.44 5.58 -1.28
CA ALA A 130 -17.89 6.63 -0.35
C ALA A 130 -17.86 6.07 1.07
N TYR A 131 -17.24 6.81 1.97
CA TYR A 131 -16.94 6.34 3.31
C TYR A 131 -17.33 7.38 4.37
N GLU A 132 -17.71 6.88 5.54
CA GLU A 132 -17.75 7.60 6.79
C GLU A 132 -16.51 7.21 7.59
N SER A 133 -15.77 8.19 8.13
CA SER A 133 -14.48 7.99 8.78
C SER A 133 -14.22 9.02 9.87
N ASP A 134 -13.15 8.85 10.65
CA ASP A 134 -12.67 9.86 11.60
C ASP A 134 -12.31 11.20 10.94
N MET A 135 -12.09 11.19 9.62
CA MET A 135 -11.85 12.38 8.79
C MET A 135 -13.14 12.99 8.20
N GLY A 136 -14.32 12.46 8.57
CA GLY A 136 -15.62 12.84 8.04
C GLY A 136 -16.06 12.03 6.82
N LEU A 137 -17.03 12.57 6.06
CA LEU A 137 -17.51 11.96 4.83
C LEU A 137 -16.45 12.11 3.73
N TRP A 138 -16.17 11.02 3.04
CA TRP A 138 -15.10 10.96 2.08
C TRP A 138 -15.50 10.15 0.84
N ALA A 139 -15.25 10.72 -0.34
CA ALA A 139 -15.59 10.10 -1.63
C ALA A 139 -14.46 10.36 -2.64
N PRO A 140 -13.39 9.54 -2.64
CA PRO A 140 -12.32 9.66 -3.61
C PRO A 140 -12.78 9.35 -5.03
N ASP A 141 -12.11 9.93 -6.03
CA ASP A 141 -12.48 9.90 -7.45
C ASP A 141 -11.38 9.24 -8.30
N ALA A 142 -11.56 7.95 -8.60
CA ALA A 142 -10.65 7.22 -9.47
C ALA A 142 -10.55 7.82 -10.88
N GLY A 143 -11.64 8.37 -11.40
CA GLY A 143 -11.65 9.01 -12.72
C GLY A 143 -10.76 10.25 -12.77
N LYS A 144 -10.74 11.03 -11.69
CA LYS A 144 -9.84 12.18 -11.53
C LYS A 144 -8.38 11.73 -11.36
N LEU A 145 -8.15 10.71 -10.53
CA LEU A 145 -6.81 10.16 -10.30
C LEU A 145 -6.16 9.63 -11.60
N LEU A 146 -6.89 8.82 -12.37
CA LEU A 146 -6.35 8.23 -13.59
C LEU A 146 -6.15 9.25 -14.73
N ARG A 147 -6.94 10.33 -14.76
CA ARG A 147 -6.67 11.46 -15.68
C ARG A 147 -5.41 12.20 -15.24
N TYR A 148 -5.21 12.41 -13.96
CA TYR A 148 -3.99 13.01 -13.42
C TYR A 148 -2.76 12.12 -13.70
N ARG A 149 -2.88 10.78 -13.59
CA ARG A 149 -1.84 9.84 -14.02
C ARG A 149 -1.43 10.09 -15.49
N ARG A 150 -2.41 10.27 -16.35
CA ARG A 150 -2.17 10.58 -17.77
C ARG A 150 -1.51 11.94 -17.98
N GLU A 151 -1.93 12.96 -17.26
CA GLU A 151 -1.35 14.32 -17.32
C GLU A 151 0.11 14.36 -16.90
N LEU A 152 0.52 13.46 -15.99
CA LEU A 152 1.90 13.32 -15.51
C LEU A 152 2.77 12.40 -16.38
N ASP A 153 2.25 11.80 -17.46
CA ASP A 153 2.92 10.74 -18.23
C ASP A 153 3.38 9.56 -17.33
N ALA A 154 2.58 9.25 -16.28
CA ALA A 154 2.89 8.28 -15.24
C ALA A 154 2.11 6.95 -15.40
N GLU A 155 1.79 6.55 -16.63
CA GLU A 155 1.09 5.29 -16.93
C GLU A 155 1.85 4.03 -16.46
N HIS A 156 3.15 4.16 -16.29
CA HIS A 156 4.01 3.11 -15.73
C HIS A 156 3.79 2.88 -14.23
N VAL A 157 3.13 3.82 -13.53
CA VAL A 157 2.81 3.69 -12.10
C VAL A 157 1.49 2.93 -11.97
N ALA A 158 1.54 1.71 -11.45
CA ALA A 158 0.35 0.91 -11.18
C ALA A 158 -0.47 1.48 -10.01
N VAL A 159 -1.80 1.41 -10.10
CA VAL A 159 -2.71 1.92 -9.07
C VAL A 159 -3.37 0.75 -8.34
N PHE A 160 -2.90 0.48 -7.13
CA PHE A 160 -3.45 -0.54 -6.24
C PHE A 160 -4.54 0.10 -5.39
N MET A 161 -5.78 -0.35 -5.56
CA MET A 161 -6.94 0.26 -4.90
C MET A 161 -7.40 -0.55 -3.69
N ASN A 162 -7.33 0.05 -2.50
CA ASN A 162 -7.89 -0.50 -1.29
C ASN A 162 -9.42 -0.28 -1.29
N ILE A 163 -10.18 -1.37 -1.19
CA ILE A 163 -11.66 -1.36 -1.24
C ILE A 163 -12.31 -1.48 0.15
N THR A 164 -11.51 -1.70 1.18
CA THR A 164 -11.94 -1.78 2.58
C THR A 164 -11.00 -0.92 3.45
N PRO A 165 -11.06 0.43 3.32
CA PRO A 165 -10.11 1.31 4.00
C PRO A 165 -10.18 1.17 5.52
N GLU A 166 -9.02 1.31 6.14
CA GLU A 166 -8.86 1.38 7.59
C GLU A 166 -9.50 2.66 8.14
N PHE A 167 -9.94 2.64 9.39
CA PHE A 167 -10.55 3.78 10.09
C PHE A 167 -11.80 4.35 9.40
N ALA A 168 -12.47 3.54 8.56
CA ALA A 168 -13.61 4.00 7.79
C ALA A 168 -14.65 2.88 7.60
N SER A 169 -15.88 3.29 7.34
CA SER A 169 -16.99 2.40 6.98
C SER A 169 -17.59 2.83 5.65
N THR A 170 -17.90 1.86 4.79
CA THR A 170 -18.57 2.17 3.53
C THR A 170 -19.99 2.68 3.77
N VAL A 171 -20.38 3.76 3.08
CA VAL A 171 -21.76 4.28 3.09
C VAL A 171 -22.67 3.39 2.22
N GLY A 172 -22.11 2.70 1.22
CA GLY A 172 -22.85 1.80 0.35
C GLY A 172 -23.12 0.44 0.99
N THR A 173 -24.02 -0.33 0.35
CA THR A 173 -24.45 -1.67 0.81
C THR A 173 -23.95 -2.79 -0.12
N ARG A 174 -23.07 -2.49 -1.08
CA ARG A 174 -22.49 -3.50 -1.98
C ARG A 174 -21.59 -4.44 -1.18
N ASP A 175 -21.71 -5.74 -1.45
CA ASP A 175 -20.78 -6.73 -0.90
C ASP A 175 -19.38 -6.58 -1.51
N ILE A 176 -18.39 -7.22 -0.88
CA ILE A 176 -16.99 -7.15 -1.27
C ILE A 176 -16.77 -7.63 -2.71
N ALA A 177 -17.40 -8.73 -3.12
CA ALA A 177 -17.24 -9.29 -4.46
C ALA A 177 -17.81 -8.33 -5.54
N THR A 178 -18.98 -7.75 -5.29
CA THR A 178 -19.58 -6.73 -6.17
C THR A 178 -18.72 -5.47 -6.22
N THR A 179 -18.19 -5.03 -5.09
CA THR A 179 -17.31 -3.87 -5.01
C THR A 179 -16.01 -4.12 -5.80
N ALA A 180 -15.35 -5.25 -5.58
CA ALA A 180 -14.12 -5.63 -6.28
C ALA A 180 -14.33 -5.68 -7.80
N ARG A 181 -15.40 -6.35 -8.26
CA ARG A 181 -15.76 -6.36 -9.68
C ARG A 181 -15.98 -4.97 -10.25
N SER A 182 -16.73 -4.13 -9.53
CA SER A 182 -17.01 -2.76 -9.96
C SER A 182 -15.73 -1.93 -10.06
N VAL A 183 -14.85 -2.01 -9.06
CA VAL A 183 -13.58 -1.27 -9.03
C VAL A 183 -12.66 -1.72 -10.16
N ARG A 184 -12.56 -3.01 -10.43
CA ARG A 184 -11.83 -3.53 -11.59
C ARG A 184 -12.35 -2.94 -12.91
N VAL A 185 -13.65 -3.01 -13.13
CA VAL A 185 -14.24 -2.67 -14.44
C VAL A 185 -14.39 -1.16 -14.65
N SER A 186 -14.85 -0.42 -13.62
CA SER A 186 -15.19 1.00 -13.78
C SER A 186 -14.13 1.95 -13.26
N SER A 187 -13.33 1.53 -12.29
CA SER A 187 -12.24 2.34 -11.73
C SER A 187 -10.86 1.94 -12.28
N LEU A 188 -10.78 0.86 -13.06
CA LEU A 188 -9.56 0.40 -13.73
C LEU A 188 -8.39 0.19 -12.77
N ALA A 189 -8.65 -0.46 -11.64
CA ALA A 189 -7.60 -0.81 -10.68
C ALA A 189 -6.64 -1.84 -11.29
N ASP A 190 -5.34 -1.60 -11.15
CA ASP A 190 -4.31 -2.54 -11.55
C ASP A 190 -4.20 -3.71 -10.55
N ALA A 191 -4.46 -3.45 -9.25
CA ALA A 191 -4.64 -4.45 -8.20
C ALA A 191 -5.67 -3.99 -7.18
N ILE A 192 -6.27 -4.94 -6.45
CA ILE A 192 -7.21 -4.68 -5.36
C ILE A 192 -6.60 -5.10 -4.03
N LEU A 193 -6.79 -4.28 -3.00
CA LEU A 193 -6.39 -4.60 -1.64
C LEU A 193 -7.61 -4.72 -0.73
N VAL A 194 -7.50 -5.68 0.21
CA VAL A 194 -8.50 -5.91 1.25
C VAL A 194 -7.83 -5.76 2.61
N SER A 195 -8.26 -4.74 3.35
CA SER A 195 -7.73 -4.38 4.66
C SER A 195 -8.62 -4.83 5.81
N GLY A 196 -8.03 -4.96 6.99
CA GLY A 196 -8.75 -4.99 8.25
C GLY A 196 -9.28 -3.61 8.66
N PRO A 197 -10.06 -3.52 9.75
CA PRO A 197 -10.77 -2.29 10.13
C PRO A 197 -9.86 -1.18 10.63
N MET A 198 -8.62 -1.48 11.02
CA MET A 198 -7.64 -0.49 11.49
C MET A 198 -6.21 -1.04 11.37
N ALA A 199 -5.21 -0.16 11.50
CA ALA A 199 -3.80 -0.55 11.45
C ALA A 199 -3.50 -1.72 12.40
N GLY A 200 -2.88 -2.79 11.90
CA GLY A 200 -2.54 -4.01 12.67
C GLY A 200 -3.70 -4.99 12.91
N ALA A 201 -4.95 -4.63 12.61
CA ALA A 201 -6.09 -5.54 12.65
C ALA A 201 -6.23 -6.27 11.29
N GLU A 202 -6.36 -7.60 11.34
CA GLU A 202 -6.43 -8.42 10.14
C GLU A 202 -7.81 -8.38 9.47
N PRO A 203 -7.88 -8.41 8.12
CA PRO A 203 -9.12 -8.74 7.42
C PRO A 203 -9.46 -10.21 7.66
N SER A 204 -10.68 -10.61 7.40
CA SER A 204 -10.97 -12.04 7.33
C SER A 204 -10.43 -12.64 6.02
N VAL A 205 -9.94 -13.88 6.07
CA VAL A 205 -9.53 -14.62 4.86
C VAL A 205 -10.71 -14.74 3.88
N ASP A 206 -11.94 -14.83 4.40
CA ASP A 206 -13.16 -14.86 3.59
C ASP A 206 -13.40 -13.55 2.84
N ALA A 207 -13.08 -12.39 3.43
CA ALA A 207 -13.16 -11.10 2.74
C ALA A 207 -12.22 -11.06 1.52
N VAL A 208 -10.99 -11.55 1.68
CA VAL A 208 -10.03 -11.67 0.57
C VAL A 208 -10.54 -12.65 -0.51
N ARG A 209 -11.10 -13.80 -0.10
CA ARG A 209 -11.69 -14.77 -1.01
C ARG A 209 -12.88 -14.19 -1.79
N GLU A 210 -13.72 -13.40 -1.15
CA GLU A 210 -14.85 -12.71 -1.80
C GLU A 210 -14.36 -11.67 -2.82
N ALA A 211 -13.30 -10.92 -2.52
CA ALA A 211 -12.70 -10.00 -3.48
C ALA A 211 -12.13 -10.75 -4.70
N LYS A 212 -11.41 -11.86 -4.49
CA LYS A 212 -10.91 -12.74 -5.57
C LYS A 212 -12.06 -13.25 -6.43
N ARG A 213 -13.17 -13.70 -5.81
CA ARG A 213 -14.36 -14.12 -6.55
C ARG A 213 -14.92 -13.00 -7.44
N GLY A 214 -14.86 -11.75 -6.97
CA GLY A 214 -15.29 -10.56 -7.74
C GLY A 214 -14.37 -10.23 -8.90
N CYS A 215 -13.06 -10.38 -8.74
CA CYS A 215 -12.04 -10.07 -9.74
C CYS A 215 -11.78 -11.21 -10.72
N GLY A 216 -11.99 -12.46 -10.32
CA GLY A 216 -11.51 -13.61 -11.10
C GLY A 216 -9.97 -13.62 -11.14
N ASP A 217 -9.43 -14.06 -12.28
CA ASP A 217 -7.98 -14.09 -12.52
C ASP A 217 -7.47 -12.83 -13.23
N GLU A 218 -8.35 -11.88 -13.53
CA GLU A 218 -8.03 -10.71 -14.37
C GLU A 218 -7.35 -9.58 -13.58
N THR A 219 -7.61 -9.46 -12.27
CA THR A 219 -7.00 -8.42 -11.42
C THR A 219 -6.52 -9.05 -10.12
N PRO A 220 -5.22 -8.87 -9.77
CA PRO A 220 -4.67 -9.39 -8.54
C PRO A 220 -5.34 -8.82 -7.29
N VAL A 221 -5.44 -9.65 -6.24
CA VAL A 221 -5.97 -9.25 -4.94
C VAL A 221 -4.92 -9.48 -3.86
N PHE A 222 -4.60 -8.43 -3.12
CA PHE A 222 -3.66 -8.47 -1.99
C PHE A 222 -4.39 -8.49 -0.66
N ALA A 223 -3.92 -9.32 0.26
CA ALA A 223 -4.20 -9.12 1.68
C ALA A 223 -3.40 -7.92 2.17
N ASN A 224 -4.09 -6.96 2.79
CA ASN A 224 -3.48 -5.72 3.27
C ASN A 224 -3.87 -5.51 4.73
N THR A 225 -3.06 -4.81 5.49
CA THR A 225 -3.25 -4.55 6.93
C THR A 225 -3.49 -5.81 7.77
N GLY A 226 -2.78 -5.94 8.89
CA GLY A 226 -2.96 -7.06 9.83
C GLY A 226 -2.41 -8.42 9.36
N VAL A 227 -1.72 -8.47 8.22
CA VAL A 227 -0.95 -9.66 7.84
C VAL A 227 0.23 -9.82 8.78
N LYS A 228 0.46 -11.05 9.26
CA LYS A 228 1.47 -11.42 10.26
C LYS A 228 2.18 -12.70 9.86
N SER A 229 3.35 -12.94 10.42
CA SER A 229 4.06 -14.22 10.28
C SER A 229 3.18 -15.44 10.63
N SER A 230 2.26 -15.27 11.59
CA SER A 230 1.37 -16.36 12.05
C SER A 230 0.19 -16.65 11.11
N ASN A 231 -0.19 -15.72 10.20
CA ASN A 231 -1.36 -15.87 9.34
C ASN A 231 -1.07 -15.70 7.84
N VAL A 232 0.15 -15.31 7.44
CA VAL A 232 0.51 -15.06 6.04
C VAL A 232 0.27 -16.27 5.14
N LYS A 233 0.43 -17.48 5.65
CA LYS A 233 0.16 -18.71 4.93
C LYS A 233 -1.32 -18.81 4.52
N ASP A 234 -2.23 -18.50 5.42
CA ASP A 234 -3.67 -18.57 5.15
C ASP A 234 -4.10 -17.50 4.14
N PHE A 235 -3.52 -16.32 4.23
CA PHE A 235 -3.77 -15.25 3.26
C PHE A 235 -3.20 -15.58 1.88
N LEU A 236 -1.95 -16.01 1.77
CA LEU A 236 -1.34 -16.31 0.48
C LEU A 236 -1.93 -17.57 -0.19
N ALA A 237 -2.65 -18.42 0.55
CA ALA A 237 -3.43 -19.50 -0.05
C ALA A 237 -4.59 -18.99 -0.93
N VAL A 238 -5.06 -17.76 -0.72
CA VAL A 238 -6.19 -17.16 -1.47
C VAL A 238 -5.83 -15.85 -2.17
N ALA A 239 -4.96 -15.02 -1.61
CA ALA A 239 -4.50 -13.76 -2.18
C ALA A 239 -3.38 -13.96 -3.19
N ASP A 240 -3.20 -13.00 -4.09
CA ASP A 240 -2.10 -12.99 -5.07
C ASP A 240 -0.82 -12.34 -4.51
N GLY A 241 -0.91 -11.68 -3.36
CA GLY A 241 0.20 -11.08 -2.63
C GLY A 241 -0.23 -10.57 -1.28
N ALA A 242 0.71 -10.01 -0.52
CA ALA A 242 0.45 -9.45 0.80
C ALA A 242 1.23 -8.16 1.03
N VAL A 243 0.60 -7.21 1.75
CA VAL A 243 1.23 -6.00 2.29
C VAL A 243 1.30 -6.13 3.80
N VAL A 244 2.47 -5.88 4.39
CA VAL A 244 2.69 -6.06 5.82
C VAL A 244 3.40 -4.85 6.43
N GLY A 245 2.90 -4.39 7.58
CA GLY A 245 3.45 -3.24 8.30
C GLY A 245 3.77 -3.59 9.75
N SER A 246 2.77 -3.54 10.62
CA SER A 246 2.92 -3.61 12.09
C SER A 246 3.63 -4.88 12.59
N ASP A 247 3.44 -6.04 11.95
CA ASP A 247 4.11 -7.29 12.37
C ASP A 247 5.63 -7.22 12.25
N LEU A 248 6.15 -6.36 11.38
CA LEU A 248 7.59 -6.19 11.15
C LEU A 248 8.25 -5.25 12.15
N LYS A 249 7.47 -4.55 12.96
CA LYS A 249 7.95 -3.52 13.87
C LYS A 249 8.28 -4.09 15.25
N VAL A 250 9.17 -3.39 15.97
CA VAL A 250 9.47 -3.71 17.36
C VAL A 250 8.16 -3.81 18.16
N ASP A 251 8.00 -4.90 18.91
CA ASP A 251 6.80 -5.24 19.70
C ASP A 251 5.49 -5.28 18.91
N GLY A 252 5.54 -5.29 17.55
CA GLY A 252 4.35 -5.23 16.70
C GLY A 252 3.65 -3.87 16.71
N GLY A 253 4.31 -2.83 17.22
CA GLY A 253 3.76 -1.48 17.28
C GLY A 253 3.92 -0.74 15.95
N THR A 254 2.82 -0.33 15.32
CA THR A 254 2.77 0.28 13.98
C THR A 254 3.77 1.43 13.79
N TRP A 255 3.98 2.24 14.81
CA TRP A 255 4.85 3.44 14.76
C TRP A 255 6.25 3.20 15.32
N ASN A 256 6.58 1.96 15.71
CA ASN A 256 7.92 1.57 16.12
C ASN A 256 8.82 1.34 14.88
N PRO A 257 10.15 1.37 15.03
CA PRO A 257 11.08 1.02 13.96
C PRO A 257 10.93 -0.45 13.55
N VAL A 258 11.44 -0.79 12.37
CA VAL A 258 11.50 -2.18 11.89
C VAL A 258 12.44 -3.00 12.78
N ASP A 259 11.96 -4.17 13.17
CA ASP A 259 12.73 -5.22 13.83
C ASP A 259 13.26 -6.20 12.77
N PRO A 260 14.58 -6.28 12.53
CA PRO A 260 15.15 -7.13 11.47
C PRO A 260 14.88 -8.65 11.70
N GLU A 261 14.75 -9.11 12.95
CA GLU A 261 14.44 -10.50 13.23
C GLU A 261 12.99 -10.83 12.88
N ARG A 262 12.06 -9.93 13.18
CA ARG A 262 10.65 -10.07 12.81
C ARG A 262 10.49 -10.04 11.29
N ALA A 263 11.17 -9.12 10.61
CA ALA A 263 11.18 -9.01 9.15
C ALA A 263 11.71 -10.31 8.50
N SER A 264 12.84 -10.83 8.99
CA SER A 264 13.44 -12.08 8.48
C SER A 264 12.55 -13.30 8.73
N ARG A 265 11.91 -13.38 9.90
CA ARG A 265 10.96 -14.46 10.23
C ARG A 265 9.75 -14.42 9.28
N PHE A 266 9.17 -13.23 9.04
CA PHE A 266 8.05 -13.08 8.11
C PHE A 266 8.41 -13.62 6.72
N MET A 267 9.55 -13.23 6.16
CA MET A 267 10.00 -13.69 4.85
C MET A 267 10.35 -15.17 4.82
N THR A 268 10.69 -15.79 5.94
CA THR A 268 10.86 -17.26 6.05
C THR A 268 9.51 -17.95 5.83
N GLU A 269 8.43 -17.48 6.44
CA GLU A 269 7.09 -18.03 6.20
C GLU A 269 6.62 -17.82 4.75
N VAL A 270 6.87 -16.64 4.18
CA VAL A 270 6.53 -16.38 2.77
C VAL A 270 7.26 -17.33 1.82
N ARG A 271 8.56 -17.55 2.02
CA ARG A 271 9.35 -18.51 1.20
C ARG A 271 8.81 -19.92 1.33
N ALA A 272 8.48 -20.37 2.53
CA ALA A 272 7.89 -21.70 2.75
C ALA A 272 6.55 -21.88 2.02
N VAL A 273 5.73 -20.82 1.95
CA VAL A 273 4.48 -20.85 1.14
C VAL A 273 4.81 -21.01 -0.35
N ARG A 274 5.74 -20.21 -0.88
CA ARG A 274 6.12 -20.25 -2.30
C ARG A 274 6.71 -21.60 -2.73
N GLU A 275 7.47 -22.25 -1.86
CA GLU A 275 8.04 -23.59 -2.10
C GLU A 275 6.96 -24.69 -2.12
N SER A 276 5.76 -24.40 -1.59
CA SER A 276 4.64 -25.36 -1.54
C SER A 276 3.64 -25.19 -2.68
N LEU A 277 3.79 -24.16 -3.54
CA LEU A 277 2.98 -23.91 -4.73
C LEU A 277 3.45 -24.72 -5.93
#